data_41eff065d37987f17ff04ebbb0b3fb41
#
_entry.id   41eff065d37987f17ff04ebbb0b3fb41
#
_cell.length_a   1.000
_cell.length_b   1.000
_cell.length_c   1.000
_cell.angle_alpha   90.00
_cell.angle_beta   90.00
_cell.angle_gamma   90.00
#
_symmetry.space_group_name_H-M   'P 1'
#
loop_
_entity.id
_entity.type
_entity.pdbx_description
1 polymer ?
#
loop_
_entity_poly.entity_id
_entity_poly.type
_entity_poly.pdbx_seq_one_letter_code
_entity_poly.pdbx_strand_id
1 'polypeptide(L)'
;MGNFPSEIFNVSSCYAPEQRSVWLKFTVQQAGLLRYSITPLNANQDHDWTLFDMTSTSCAQLATSVGASGAMARSNTWGVFGANGPTGVSTPNGGFGICNGPGNLNGPQWNADLPVAAGSSYYLHITNWTGTVYGFTIDFSSSTAVLFDNTPPAMDTITSSTSCQSFDSLVIQFDEPLLCSSVQSGDFSLSGPGGPYTVTSASSLNCTNGFSNEIVVHFSPAANAIGNYTLDIIPGSGYVEDACGNLD
;
A
#
# COMPACT_ATOMS: atom_id res chain seq x y z
N MET A 1 7.04 10.78 21.78
CA MET A 1 6.47 11.44 20.59
C MET A 1 6.27 12.92 20.96
N GLY A 2 6.77 13.86 20.16
CA GLY A 2 6.62 15.29 20.38
C GLY A 2 5.22 15.76 19.97
N ASN A 3 4.70 16.80 20.63
CA ASN A 3 3.59 17.56 20.09
C ASN A 3 4.14 18.44 18.96
N PHE A 4 3.88 18.08 17.73
CA PHE A 4 4.08 18.98 16.60
C PHE A 4 2.85 19.91 16.49
N PRO A 5 2.99 21.12 15.94
CA PRO A 5 1.84 21.95 15.63
C PRO A 5 0.93 21.20 14.67
N SER A 6 -0.38 21.29 14.85
CA SER A 6 -1.35 20.62 13.98
C SER A 6 -1.18 21.09 12.54
N GLU A 7 -0.92 20.15 11.64
CA GLU A 7 -0.80 20.39 10.20
C GLU A 7 -2.16 20.34 9.50
N ILE A 8 -3.21 19.85 10.19
CA ILE A 8 -4.57 19.78 9.69
C ILE A 8 -5.43 20.85 10.39
N PHE A 9 -6.21 21.57 9.57
CA PHE A 9 -7.21 22.48 10.10
C PHE A 9 -8.40 21.70 10.67
N ASN A 10 -8.77 22.01 11.91
CA ASN A 10 -10.01 21.51 12.51
C ASN A 10 -11.21 22.23 11.86
N VAL A 11 -11.90 21.57 10.95
CA VAL A 11 -13.00 22.17 10.17
C VAL A 11 -14.38 21.69 10.61
N SER A 12 -14.45 20.71 11.50
CA SER A 12 -15.71 20.22 12.06
C SER A 12 -15.54 19.61 13.45
N SER A 13 -16.63 19.47 14.18
CA SER A 13 -16.63 18.87 15.53
C SER A 13 -16.22 17.39 15.57
N CYS A 14 -16.25 16.68 14.45
CA CYS A 14 -15.87 15.27 14.37
C CYS A 14 -14.46 15.05 13.81
N TYR A 15 -13.67 16.10 13.65
CA TYR A 15 -12.28 16.00 13.26
C TYR A 15 -11.41 15.63 14.46
N ALA A 16 -10.60 14.61 14.28
CA ALA A 16 -9.58 14.25 15.25
C ALA A 16 -8.47 15.30 15.26
N PRO A 17 -8.19 15.99 16.38
CA PRO A 17 -7.06 16.90 16.46
C PRO A 17 -5.75 16.10 16.41
N GLU A 18 -4.72 16.71 15.86
CA GLU A 18 -3.42 16.07 15.69
C GLU A 18 -2.65 16.01 17.02
N GLN A 19 -2.89 14.96 17.80
CA GLN A 19 -2.24 14.71 19.08
C GLN A 19 -1.71 13.28 19.11
N ARG A 20 -0.37 13.10 19.25
CA ARG A 20 0.25 11.76 19.29
C ARG A 20 -0.27 10.86 18.18
N SER A 21 -0.31 11.42 16.99
CA SER A 21 -0.96 10.83 15.83
C SER A 21 -0.06 9.88 15.05
N VAL A 22 -0.71 9.00 14.31
CA VAL A 22 -0.12 8.14 13.28
C VAL A 22 -0.88 8.38 11.98
N TRP A 23 -0.13 8.47 10.89
CA TRP A 23 -0.66 8.57 9.54
C TRP A 23 -0.37 7.28 8.78
N LEU A 24 -1.40 6.68 8.22
CA LEU A 24 -1.31 5.52 7.34
C LEU A 24 -1.78 5.93 5.95
N LYS A 25 -1.00 5.55 4.94
CA LYS A 25 -1.37 5.71 3.54
C LYS A 25 -1.63 4.33 2.94
N PHE A 26 -2.69 4.20 2.15
CA PHE A 26 -2.94 3.01 1.35
C PHE A 26 -3.67 3.36 0.05
N THR A 27 -3.53 2.50 -0.94
CA THR A 27 -4.23 2.58 -2.23
C THR A 27 -5.08 1.34 -2.40
N VAL A 28 -6.29 1.53 -2.92
CA VAL A 28 -7.23 0.44 -3.17
C VAL A 28 -6.83 -0.30 -4.44
N GLN A 29 -6.55 -1.59 -4.35
CA GLN A 29 -6.21 -2.45 -5.48
C GLN A 29 -7.48 -2.97 -6.19
N GLN A 30 -8.48 -3.37 -5.42
CA GLN A 30 -9.77 -3.80 -5.97
C GLN A 30 -10.91 -3.07 -5.27
N ALA A 31 -11.88 -2.64 -6.07
CA ALA A 31 -13.09 -1.96 -5.59
C ALA A 31 -13.89 -2.85 -4.63
N GLY A 32 -14.50 -2.23 -3.63
CA GLY A 32 -15.31 -2.93 -2.65
C GLY A 32 -15.80 -2.02 -1.54
N LEU A 33 -16.14 -2.61 -0.40
CA LEU A 33 -16.48 -1.88 0.81
C LEU A 33 -15.25 -1.84 1.73
N LEU A 34 -14.71 -0.65 1.96
CA LEU A 34 -13.68 -0.44 2.94
C LEU A 34 -14.29 -0.57 4.34
N ARG A 35 -13.72 -1.46 5.14
CA ARG A 35 -14.00 -1.68 6.55
C ARG A 35 -12.70 -1.83 7.31
N TYR A 36 -12.66 -1.32 8.52
CA TYR A 36 -11.56 -1.56 9.44
C TYR A 36 -11.98 -1.35 10.88
N SER A 37 -11.24 -1.97 11.78
CA SER A 37 -11.32 -1.71 13.21
C SER A 37 -10.00 -1.18 13.73
N ILE A 38 -10.09 -0.19 14.63
CA ILE A 38 -8.98 0.32 15.44
C ILE A 38 -9.28 -0.13 16.86
N THR A 39 -8.48 -1.05 17.39
CA THR A 39 -8.67 -1.61 18.72
C THR A 39 -7.55 -1.14 19.64
N PRO A 40 -7.84 -0.36 20.68
CA PRO A 40 -6.86 0.05 21.66
C PRO A 40 -6.22 -1.16 22.35
N LEU A 41 -4.90 -1.14 22.58
CA LEU A 41 -4.21 -2.17 23.39
C LEU A 41 -4.58 -2.10 24.88
N ASN A 42 -5.18 -1.00 25.31
CA ASN A 42 -5.77 -0.85 26.62
C ASN A 42 -7.19 -0.28 26.47
N ALA A 43 -8.19 -0.97 26.97
CA ALA A 43 -9.61 -0.66 26.78
C ALA A 43 -10.04 0.73 27.30
N ASN A 44 -9.23 1.37 28.13
CA ASN A 44 -9.51 2.73 28.63
C ASN A 44 -8.96 3.82 27.69
N GLN A 45 -8.34 3.44 26.56
CA GLN A 45 -7.80 4.41 25.61
C GLN A 45 -8.84 4.81 24.59
N ASP A 46 -8.89 6.09 24.32
CA ASP A 46 -9.72 6.71 23.30
C ASP A 46 -8.86 7.07 22.09
N HIS A 47 -9.23 6.51 20.96
CA HIS A 47 -8.59 6.78 19.68
C HIS A 47 -9.60 7.42 18.72
N ASP A 48 -9.36 8.68 18.44
CA ASP A 48 -10.07 9.41 17.39
C ASP A 48 -9.37 9.21 16.05
N TRP A 49 -10.12 9.28 14.95
CA TRP A 49 -9.54 9.11 13.64
C TRP A 49 -10.30 9.87 12.56
N THR A 50 -9.60 10.18 11.48
CA THR A 50 -10.16 10.76 10.25
C THR A 50 -9.55 10.08 9.04
N LEU A 51 -10.41 9.64 8.12
CA LEU A 51 -10.04 9.07 6.83
C LEU A 51 -10.24 10.12 5.74
N PHE A 52 -9.18 10.42 5.00
CA PHE A 52 -9.19 11.38 3.90
C PHE A 52 -9.09 10.64 2.57
N ASP A 53 -9.95 11.00 1.61
CA ASP A 53 -9.81 10.62 0.22
C ASP A 53 -8.79 11.53 -0.47
N MET A 54 -7.66 10.94 -0.83
CA MET A 54 -6.53 11.62 -1.46
C MET A 54 -6.45 11.36 -2.97
N THR A 55 -7.46 10.72 -3.55
CA THR A 55 -7.47 10.33 -4.98
C THR A 55 -7.28 11.55 -5.89
N SER A 56 -7.86 12.68 -5.51
CA SER A 56 -7.75 13.96 -6.24
C SER A 56 -7.26 15.12 -5.36
N THR A 57 -6.81 14.85 -4.15
CA THR A 57 -6.40 15.86 -3.17
C THR A 57 -4.90 15.74 -2.88
N SER A 58 -4.16 16.83 -2.93
CA SER A 58 -2.75 16.89 -2.53
C SER A 58 -2.59 17.17 -1.03
N CYS A 59 -1.41 16.84 -0.47
CA CYS A 59 -1.08 17.20 0.92
C CYS A 59 -1.18 18.72 1.16
N ALA A 60 -0.81 19.55 0.18
CA ALA A 60 -0.91 21.00 0.29
C ALA A 60 -2.38 21.46 0.38
N GLN A 61 -3.28 20.80 -0.32
CA GLN A 61 -4.73 21.07 -0.21
C GLN A 61 -5.29 20.57 1.12
N LEU A 62 -4.84 19.41 1.60
CA LEU A 62 -5.24 18.86 2.90
C LEU A 62 -4.86 19.80 4.05
N ALA A 63 -3.77 20.55 3.92
CA ALA A 63 -3.33 21.56 4.88
C ALA A 63 -4.22 22.84 4.88
N THR A 64 -5.30 22.87 4.12
CA THR A 64 -6.28 23.97 4.12
C THR A 64 -7.63 23.50 4.67
N SER A 65 -8.40 24.40 5.28
CA SER A 65 -9.72 24.07 5.82
C SER A 65 -10.69 23.53 4.75
N VAL A 66 -10.67 24.13 3.56
CA VAL A 66 -11.52 23.70 2.44
C VAL A 66 -11.08 22.34 1.88
N GLY A 67 -9.77 22.14 1.70
CA GLY A 67 -9.23 20.89 1.18
C GLY A 67 -9.42 19.73 2.17
N ALA A 68 -9.17 19.95 3.47
CA ALA A 68 -9.40 18.93 4.50
C ALA A 68 -10.90 18.54 4.59
N SER A 69 -11.80 19.52 4.55
CA SER A 69 -13.25 19.25 4.55
C SER A 69 -13.71 18.51 3.30
N GLY A 70 -13.20 18.87 2.13
CA GLY A 70 -13.54 18.23 0.86
C GLY A 70 -12.97 16.80 0.73
N ALA A 71 -11.83 16.52 1.37
CA ALA A 71 -11.19 15.21 1.34
C ALA A 71 -11.71 14.24 2.42
N MET A 72 -12.44 14.70 3.43
CA MET A 72 -12.93 13.85 4.50
C MET A 72 -13.93 12.81 4.00
N ALA A 73 -13.54 11.55 3.98
CA ALA A 73 -14.42 10.43 3.64
C ALA A 73 -15.20 9.91 4.86
N ARG A 74 -14.53 9.77 6.01
CA ARG A 74 -15.10 9.35 7.31
C ARG A 74 -14.31 9.98 8.44
N SER A 75 -14.99 10.28 9.56
CA SER A 75 -14.32 10.71 10.78
C SER A 75 -15.09 10.30 12.03
N ASN A 76 -14.38 9.97 13.09
CA ASN A 76 -14.97 9.57 14.37
C ASN A 76 -14.15 10.12 15.53
N THR A 77 -14.81 10.90 16.36
CA THR A 77 -14.30 11.41 17.64
C THR A 77 -15.27 11.01 18.77
N TRP A 78 -15.86 9.84 18.63
CA TRP A 78 -16.72 9.26 19.64
C TRP A 78 -15.89 8.75 20.81
N GLY A 79 -16.31 9.08 22.02
CA GLY A 79 -15.64 8.59 23.21
C GLY A 79 -16.56 8.64 24.44
N VAL A 80 -16.29 7.74 25.39
CA VAL A 80 -16.91 7.69 26.71
C VAL A 80 -15.81 7.61 27.75
N PHE A 81 -15.84 8.48 28.74
CA PHE A 81 -14.86 8.46 29.81
C PHE A 81 -14.80 7.09 30.49
N GLY A 82 -13.66 6.41 30.41
CA GLY A 82 -13.36 5.15 31.09
C GLY A 82 -13.98 3.89 30.47
N ALA A 83 -14.62 3.97 29.29
CA ALA A 83 -15.28 2.83 28.65
C ALA A 83 -15.17 2.85 27.13
N ASN A 84 -14.00 3.24 26.60
CA ASN A 84 -13.74 3.22 25.18
C ASN A 84 -13.42 1.78 24.72
N GLY A 85 -13.63 1.51 23.45
CA GLY A 85 -13.40 0.20 22.85
C GLY A 85 -12.97 0.36 21.41
N PRO A 86 -13.09 -0.68 20.59
CA PRO A 86 -12.77 -0.61 19.18
C PRO A 86 -13.70 0.38 18.46
N THR A 87 -13.11 1.15 17.53
CA THR A 87 -13.80 2.10 16.64
C THR A 87 -13.41 1.81 15.20
N GLY A 88 -14.04 2.44 14.23
CA GLY A 88 -13.66 2.28 12.83
C GLY A 88 -14.83 2.42 11.85
N VAL A 89 -14.71 1.74 10.72
CA VAL A 89 -15.69 1.71 9.64
C VAL A 89 -16.28 0.31 9.55
N SER A 90 -17.54 0.14 9.93
CA SER A 90 -18.23 -1.15 9.87
C SER A 90 -19.73 -0.99 10.10
N THR A 91 -20.53 -1.09 9.03
CA THR A 91 -22.01 -1.16 9.15
C THR A 91 -22.47 -2.39 9.93
N PRO A 92 -21.86 -3.60 9.78
CA PRO A 92 -22.21 -4.76 10.59
C PRO A 92 -22.03 -4.55 12.11
N ASN A 93 -21.11 -3.67 12.52
CA ASN A 93 -20.91 -3.32 13.93
C ASN A 93 -21.79 -2.14 14.40
N GLY A 94 -22.86 -1.83 13.65
CA GLY A 94 -23.77 -0.73 13.96
C GLY A 94 -23.29 0.61 13.46
N GLY A 95 -22.34 0.64 12.52
CA GLY A 95 -21.79 1.86 11.94
C GLY A 95 -22.82 2.66 11.16
N PHE A 96 -22.83 3.96 11.43
CA PHE A 96 -23.74 4.92 10.81
C PHE A 96 -23.03 6.25 10.56
N GLY A 97 -23.47 6.97 9.52
CA GLY A 97 -22.99 8.32 9.22
C GLY A 97 -21.52 8.37 8.70
N ILE A 98 -21.11 9.57 8.40
CA ILE A 98 -19.77 9.88 7.90
C ILE A 98 -18.92 10.64 8.92
N CYS A 99 -19.56 11.25 9.91
CA CYS A 99 -18.97 12.14 10.91
C CYS A 99 -19.67 11.89 12.26
N ASN A 100 -19.00 11.22 13.19
CA ASN A 100 -19.53 10.86 14.49
C ASN A 100 -18.68 11.49 15.60
N GLY A 101 -19.35 11.90 16.69
CA GLY A 101 -18.72 12.62 17.79
C GLY A 101 -18.85 14.14 17.65
N PRO A 102 -18.26 14.93 18.57
CA PRO A 102 -17.50 14.45 19.71
C PRO A 102 -18.38 13.85 20.80
N GLY A 103 -17.82 12.89 21.54
CA GLY A 103 -18.46 12.18 22.62
C GLY A 103 -19.56 11.21 22.14
N ASN A 104 -20.23 10.56 23.10
CA ASN A 104 -21.14 9.45 22.84
C ASN A 104 -22.58 9.85 22.45
N LEU A 105 -22.89 11.12 22.43
CA LEU A 105 -24.23 11.60 22.08
C LEU A 105 -24.39 11.97 20.59
N ASN A 106 -23.33 12.05 19.86
CA ASN A 106 -23.30 12.49 18.47
C ASN A 106 -22.87 11.36 17.51
N GLY A 107 -23.68 10.34 17.42
CA GLY A 107 -23.46 9.18 16.57
C GLY A 107 -22.86 7.98 17.31
N PRO A 108 -22.71 6.85 16.64
CA PRO A 108 -22.13 5.65 17.20
C PRO A 108 -20.59 5.64 17.13
N GLN A 109 -20.01 4.68 17.83
CA GLN A 109 -18.57 4.37 17.85
C GLN A 109 -18.03 3.95 16.47
N TRP A 110 -18.90 3.52 15.57
CA TRP A 110 -18.58 3.04 14.23
C TRP A 110 -19.18 3.94 13.16
N ASN A 111 -18.44 4.16 12.07
CA ASN A 111 -18.98 4.80 10.88
C ASN A 111 -19.53 3.76 9.89
N ALA A 112 -20.40 4.22 8.99
CA ALA A 112 -20.92 3.39 7.91
C ALA A 112 -19.79 2.96 6.94
N ASP A 113 -19.94 1.76 6.36
CA ASP A 113 -19.09 1.24 5.30
C ASP A 113 -18.80 2.31 4.23
N LEU A 114 -17.61 2.30 3.68
CA LEU A 114 -17.22 3.21 2.60
C LEU A 114 -17.02 2.42 1.31
N PRO A 115 -17.89 2.60 0.30
CA PRO A 115 -17.60 2.11 -1.05
C PRO A 115 -16.37 2.82 -1.62
N VAL A 116 -15.40 2.05 -2.11
CA VAL A 116 -14.16 2.56 -2.67
C VAL A 116 -13.89 1.95 -4.04
N ALA A 117 -13.25 2.71 -4.91
CA ALA A 117 -12.87 2.27 -6.26
C ALA A 117 -11.41 1.86 -6.33
N ALA A 118 -11.07 0.95 -7.23
CA ALA A 118 -9.69 0.63 -7.53
C ALA A 118 -8.91 1.88 -7.97
N GLY A 119 -7.66 2.01 -7.51
CA GLY A 119 -6.79 3.17 -7.75
C GLY A 119 -7.04 4.35 -6.81
N SER A 120 -8.11 4.33 -5.98
CA SER A 120 -8.33 5.39 -4.98
C SER A 120 -7.30 5.32 -3.88
N SER A 121 -6.77 6.47 -3.47
CA SER A 121 -5.78 6.61 -2.40
C SER A 121 -6.38 7.27 -1.16
N TYR A 122 -6.01 6.77 0.00
CA TYR A 122 -6.51 7.25 1.28
C TYR A 122 -5.40 7.51 2.27
N TYR A 123 -5.60 8.53 3.12
CA TYR A 123 -4.80 8.76 4.31
C TYR A 123 -5.69 8.59 5.53
N LEU A 124 -5.30 7.68 6.42
CA LEU A 124 -5.94 7.48 7.71
C LEU A 124 -5.09 8.12 8.81
N HIS A 125 -5.62 9.14 9.40
CA HIS A 125 -5.08 9.82 10.57
C HIS A 125 -5.72 9.23 11.82
N ILE A 126 -4.90 8.75 12.76
CA ILE A 126 -5.35 8.20 14.05
C ILE A 126 -4.63 8.94 15.16
N THR A 127 -5.37 9.41 16.14
CA THR A 127 -4.84 10.11 17.30
C THR A 127 -5.24 9.42 18.60
N ASN A 128 -4.39 9.49 19.62
CA ASN A 128 -4.71 9.01 20.94
C ASN A 128 -5.19 10.18 21.80
N TRP A 129 -6.51 10.33 21.94
CA TRP A 129 -7.13 11.39 22.71
C TRP A 129 -6.81 11.30 24.21
N THR A 130 -6.74 10.11 24.77
CA THR A 130 -6.42 9.89 26.20
C THR A 130 -5.01 10.35 26.57
N GLY A 131 -4.13 10.48 25.61
CA GLY A 131 -2.82 11.07 25.81
C GLY A 131 -1.79 10.16 26.47
N THR A 132 -1.98 8.86 26.45
CA THR A 132 -1.08 7.86 27.03
C THR A 132 -0.12 7.28 26.00
N VAL A 133 0.75 6.37 26.44
CA VAL A 133 1.75 5.69 25.58
C VAL A 133 1.26 4.37 24.97
N TYR A 134 0.03 3.96 25.26
CA TYR A 134 -0.51 2.71 24.72
C TYR A 134 -0.85 2.85 23.25
N GLY A 135 -0.55 1.81 22.47
CA GLY A 135 -0.85 1.72 21.05
C GLY A 135 -2.24 1.14 20.77
N PHE A 136 -2.42 0.80 19.52
CA PHE A 136 -3.63 0.15 19.00
C PHE A 136 -3.24 -0.92 17.98
N THR A 137 -4.17 -1.81 17.66
CA THR A 137 -4.13 -2.64 16.45
C THR A 137 -5.11 -2.09 15.44
N ILE A 138 -4.77 -2.19 14.15
CA ILE A 138 -5.70 -1.94 13.07
C ILE A 138 -5.92 -3.23 12.29
N ASP A 139 -7.18 -3.53 11.95
CA ASP A 139 -7.56 -4.75 11.24
C ASP A 139 -8.50 -4.39 10.08
N PHE A 140 -8.11 -4.76 8.86
CA PHE A 140 -8.85 -4.59 7.63
C PHE A 140 -9.51 -5.89 7.14
N SER A 141 -9.43 -6.98 7.87
CA SER A 141 -9.90 -8.32 7.45
C SER A 141 -11.40 -8.39 7.09
N SER A 142 -12.20 -7.46 7.62
CA SER A 142 -13.64 -7.34 7.30
C SER A 142 -13.92 -6.54 6.02
N SER A 143 -12.89 -5.91 5.42
CA SER A 143 -13.00 -5.19 4.15
C SER A 143 -13.26 -6.16 2.99
N THR A 144 -14.14 -5.78 2.05
CA THR A 144 -14.26 -6.47 0.76
C THR A 144 -13.47 -5.79 -0.33
N ALA A 145 -12.98 -4.57 -0.08
CA ALA A 145 -11.98 -3.93 -0.91
C ALA A 145 -10.61 -4.53 -0.63
N VAL A 146 -9.80 -4.73 -1.65
CA VAL A 146 -8.41 -5.17 -1.52
C VAL A 146 -7.53 -3.93 -1.41
N LEU A 147 -6.77 -3.81 -0.32
CA LEU A 147 -5.94 -2.65 0.00
C LEU A 147 -4.45 -2.95 -0.15
N PHE A 148 -4.09 -4.22 -0.19
CA PHE A 148 -2.71 -4.66 -0.32
C PHE A 148 -2.60 -5.44 -1.62
N ASP A 149 -1.55 -5.21 -2.35
CA ASP A 149 -1.22 -6.03 -3.49
C ASP A 149 -0.86 -7.43 -3.00
N ASN A 150 -1.47 -8.44 -3.61
CA ASN A 150 -1.21 -9.85 -3.39
C ASN A 150 -0.98 -10.59 -4.71
N THR A 151 -0.73 -9.84 -5.77
CA THR A 151 -0.41 -10.38 -7.09
C THR A 151 1.10 -10.45 -7.21
N PRO A 152 1.69 -11.61 -7.52
CA PRO A 152 3.10 -11.69 -7.82
C PRO A 152 3.49 -10.84 -9.03
N PRO A 153 4.71 -10.28 -9.07
CA PRO A 153 5.20 -9.52 -10.20
C PRO A 153 5.30 -10.38 -11.45
N ALA A 154 4.90 -9.85 -12.59
CA ALA A 154 4.93 -10.56 -13.85
C ALA A 154 5.80 -9.86 -14.90
N MET A 155 6.47 -10.65 -15.75
CA MET A 155 7.18 -10.09 -16.90
C MET A 155 6.19 -9.55 -17.92
N ASP A 156 6.29 -8.25 -18.22
CA ASP A 156 5.45 -7.56 -19.21
C ASP A 156 6.11 -7.57 -20.59
N THR A 157 7.32 -7.07 -20.71
CA THR A 157 8.03 -6.93 -22.00
C THR A 157 9.48 -7.36 -21.88
N ILE A 158 9.97 -8.04 -22.90
CA ILE A 158 11.38 -8.41 -23.02
C ILE A 158 11.97 -7.70 -24.24
N THR A 159 13.05 -6.97 -24.04
CA THR A 159 13.81 -6.33 -25.12
C THR A 159 15.22 -6.91 -25.19
N SER A 160 15.68 -7.26 -26.40
CA SER A 160 17.06 -7.63 -26.62
C SER A 160 17.90 -6.42 -26.99
N SER A 161 19.20 -6.51 -26.78
CA SER A 161 20.13 -5.59 -27.43
C SER A 161 19.96 -5.68 -28.95
N THR A 162 20.00 -4.52 -29.62
CA THR A 162 19.65 -4.35 -31.05
C THR A 162 20.59 -5.00 -32.05
N SER A 163 21.38 -5.99 -31.67
CA SER A 163 22.28 -6.70 -32.57
C SER A 163 21.54 -7.82 -33.31
N CYS A 164 21.47 -7.71 -34.63
CA CYS A 164 20.91 -8.77 -35.48
C CYS A 164 21.83 -10.02 -35.61
N GLN A 165 22.97 -10.07 -34.95
CA GLN A 165 23.94 -11.14 -35.08
C GLN A 165 24.04 -12.05 -33.87
N SER A 166 24.06 -11.50 -32.67
CA SER A 166 24.07 -12.28 -31.40
C SER A 166 23.70 -11.37 -30.24
N PHE A 167 23.15 -11.92 -29.19
CA PHE A 167 22.88 -11.20 -27.94
C PHE A 167 23.26 -12.06 -26.74
N ASP A 168 23.75 -11.45 -25.70
CA ASP A 168 24.20 -12.07 -24.45
C ASP A 168 23.51 -11.47 -23.22
N SER A 169 22.56 -10.59 -23.47
CA SER A 169 21.76 -9.94 -22.44
C SER A 169 20.37 -9.60 -22.94
N LEU A 170 19.43 -9.58 -22.00
CA LEU A 170 18.04 -9.18 -22.20
C LEU A 170 17.68 -8.16 -21.13
N VAL A 171 16.89 -7.17 -21.52
CA VAL A 171 16.24 -6.26 -20.57
C VAL A 171 14.78 -6.68 -20.46
N ILE A 172 14.34 -6.87 -19.23
CA ILE A 172 12.98 -7.28 -18.89
C ILE A 172 12.30 -6.11 -18.20
N GLN A 173 11.12 -5.76 -18.68
CA GLN A 173 10.20 -4.85 -18.01
C GLN A 173 9.18 -5.67 -17.24
N PHE A 174 8.99 -5.39 -15.97
CA PHE A 174 7.93 -5.95 -15.15
C PHE A 174 6.74 -5.00 -15.08
N ASP A 175 5.57 -5.54 -14.82
CA ASP A 175 4.31 -4.81 -14.68
C ASP A 175 4.27 -3.94 -13.41
N GLU A 176 5.16 -4.22 -12.45
CA GLU A 176 5.28 -3.48 -11.20
C GLU A 176 6.74 -3.36 -10.71
N PRO A 177 7.00 -2.42 -9.75
CA PRO A 177 8.33 -2.25 -9.18
C PRO A 177 8.77 -3.41 -8.30
N LEU A 178 9.96 -3.94 -8.56
CA LEU A 178 10.62 -5.01 -7.83
C LEU A 178 11.62 -4.47 -6.83
N LEU A 179 11.82 -5.17 -5.73
CA LEU A 179 12.89 -4.90 -4.78
C LEU A 179 14.24 -5.24 -5.43
N CYS A 180 15.07 -4.22 -5.68
CA CYS A 180 16.33 -4.41 -6.40
C CYS A 180 17.26 -5.45 -5.78
N SER A 181 17.23 -5.61 -4.46
CA SER A 181 18.07 -6.57 -3.73
C SER A 181 17.57 -8.01 -3.81
N SER A 182 16.33 -8.25 -4.25
CA SER A 182 15.80 -9.60 -4.41
C SER A 182 16.28 -10.27 -5.70
N VAL A 183 16.63 -9.48 -6.73
CA VAL A 183 16.97 -9.97 -8.07
C VAL A 183 18.32 -10.68 -8.11
N GLN A 184 18.34 -11.96 -8.50
CA GLN A 184 19.54 -12.78 -8.58
C GLN A 184 19.58 -13.58 -9.90
N SER A 185 20.79 -14.01 -10.29
CA SER A 185 20.96 -14.82 -11.52
C SER A 185 20.23 -16.17 -11.49
N GLY A 186 20.03 -16.73 -10.31
CA GLY A 186 19.30 -17.99 -10.11
C GLY A 186 17.79 -17.88 -10.34
N ASP A 187 17.24 -16.68 -10.40
CA ASP A 187 15.80 -16.46 -10.59
C ASP A 187 15.36 -16.68 -12.05
N PHE A 188 16.31 -16.75 -12.97
CA PHE A 188 16.03 -16.78 -14.40
C PHE A 188 16.63 -17.97 -15.10
N SER A 189 15.92 -18.50 -16.10
CA SER A 189 16.44 -19.48 -17.04
C SER A 189 16.17 -19.06 -18.48
N LEU A 190 17.13 -19.30 -19.36
CA LEU A 190 17.00 -19.06 -20.79
C LEU A 190 17.12 -20.39 -21.54
N SER A 191 16.16 -20.66 -22.41
CA SER A 191 16.17 -21.80 -23.32
C SER A 191 15.99 -21.33 -24.76
N GLY A 192 16.51 -22.11 -25.71
CA GLY A 192 16.39 -21.81 -27.13
C GLY A 192 17.43 -22.48 -27.99
N PRO A 193 17.44 -22.20 -29.32
CA PRO A 193 18.39 -22.75 -30.27
C PRO A 193 19.84 -22.36 -29.94
N GLY A 194 20.76 -23.33 -30.06
CA GLY A 194 22.19 -23.10 -29.78
C GLY A 194 22.59 -23.20 -28.32
N GLY A 195 21.62 -23.50 -27.40
CA GLY A 195 21.91 -23.75 -26.00
C GLY A 195 22.63 -25.06 -25.72
N PRO A 196 22.95 -25.38 -24.47
CA PRO A 196 22.36 -24.76 -23.25
C PRO A 196 22.91 -23.36 -22.94
N TYR A 197 22.08 -22.55 -22.29
CA TYR A 197 22.44 -21.21 -21.80
C TYR A 197 22.51 -21.22 -20.29
N THR A 198 23.47 -20.46 -19.73
CA THR A 198 23.58 -20.27 -18.30
C THR A 198 23.43 -18.76 -18.00
N VAL A 199 22.48 -18.39 -17.16
CA VAL A 199 22.38 -17.03 -16.66
C VAL A 199 23.57 -16.74 -15.76
N THR A 200 24.37 -15.77 -16.13
CA THR A 200 25.63 -15.43 -15.44
C THR A 200 25.45 -14.29 -14.43
N SER A 201 24.53 -13.39 -14.70
CA SER A 201 24.12 -12.33 -13.75
C SER A 201 22.73 -11.83 -14.08
N ALA A 202 22.03 -11.33 -13.04
CA ALA A 202 20.83 -10.53 -13.16
C ALA A 202 20.93 -9.37 -12.20
N SER A 203 20.47 -8.20 -12.59
CA SER A 203 20.46 -7.01 -11.75
C SER A 203 19.41 -6.02 -12.20
N SER A 204 18.85 -5.30 -11.24
CA SER A 204 17.90 -4.23 -11.53
C SER A 204 18.60 -3.01 -12.15
N LEU A 205 17.94 -2.39 -13.12
CA LEU A 205 18.35 -1.13 -13.72
C LEU A 205 17.64 0.04 -13.02
N ASN A 206 18.29 1.20 -12.99
CA ASN A 206 17.67 2.46 -12.53
C ASN A 206 16.99 2.36 -11.15
N CYS A 207 17.59 1.66 -10.18
CA CYS A 207 17.05 1.54 -8.83
C CYS A 207 16.82 2.90 -8.18
N THR A 208 15.56 3.19 -7.84
CA THR A 208 15.16 4.40 -7.12
C THR A 208 14.47 4.01 -5.81
N ASN A 209 14.97 4.49 -4.69
CA ASN A 209 14.49 4.11 -3.35
C ASN A 209 14.48 2.60 -3.08
N GLY A 210 15.37 1.84 -3.73
CA GLY A 210 15.48 0.38 -3.59
C GLY A 210 14.60 -0.43 -4.55
N PHE A 211 13.87 0.21 -5.46
CA PHE A 211 12.95 -0.45 -6.39
C PHE A 211 13.23 -0.10 -7.86
N SER A 212 12.94 -1.04 -8.75
CA SER A 212 12.98 -0.87 -10.21
C SER A 212 12.00 -1.83 -10.87
N ASN A 213 11.41 -1.45 -11.99
CA ASN A 213 10.64 -2.33 -12.85
C ASN A 213 11.42 -2.84 -14.07
N GLU A 214 12.71 -2.51 -14.15
CA GLU A 214 13.59 -2.96 -15.22
C GLU A 214 14.73 -3.82 -14.68
N ILE A 215 14.94 -5.00 -15.30
CA ILE A 215 16.01 -5.93 -14.96
C ILE A 215 16.82 -6.22 -16.21
N VAL A 216 18.15 -6.26 -16.07
CA VAL A 216 19.04 -6.84 -17.11
C VAL A 216 19.49 -8.22 -16.67
N VAL A 217 19.35 -9.19 -17.56
CA VAL A 217 19.82 -10.58 -17.40
C VAL A 217 20.91 -10.86 -18.43
N HIS A 218 22.08 -11.27 -17.96
CA HIS A 218 23.21 -11.71 -18.80
C HIS A 218 23.33 -13.22 -18.80
N PHE A 219 23.73 -13.78 -19.94
CA PHE A 219 23.87 -15.24 -20.07
C PHE A 219 25.03 -15.61 -21.02
N SER A 220 25.44 -16.87 -20.92
CA SER A 220 26.52 -17.45 -21.73
C SER A 220 26.12 -18.86 -22.15
N PRO A 221 26.48 -19.31 -23.39
CA PRO A 221 27.10 -18.52 -24.47
C PRO A 221 26.14 -17.45 -25.02
N ALA A 222 26.66 -16.53 -25.85
CA ALA A 222 25.79 -15.58 -26.55
C ALA A 222 24.86 -16.32 -27.51
N ALA A 223 23.60 -15.92 -27.55
CA ALA A 223 22.58 -16.50 -28.44
C ALA A 223 22.81 -15.98 -29.88
N ASN A 224 23.05 -16.88 -30.81
CA ASN A 224 23.38 -16.55 -32.21
C ASN A 224 22.63 -17.42 -33.22
N ALA A 225 21.80 -18.36 -32.79
CA ALA A 225 20.99 -19.21 -33.64
C ALA A 225 19.63 -18.57 -33.92
N ILE A 226 19.10 -18.79 -35.11
CA ILE A 226 17.76 -18.32 -35.47
C ILE A 226 16.72 -19.26 -34.85
N GLY A 227 15.72 -18.67 -34.19
CA GLY A 227 14.59 -19.41 -33.62
C GLY A 227 13.97 -18.68 -32.43
N ASN A 228 13.07 -19.38 -31.76
CA ASN A 228 12.39 -18.84 -30.57
C ASN A 228 13.21 -19.13 -29.32
N TYR A 229 13.33 -18.12 -28.47
CA TYR A 229 13.93 -18.22 -27.16
C TYR A 229 12.85 -18.03 -26.11
N THR A 230 12.95 -18.73 -24.99
CA THR A 230 12.07 -18.60 -23.85
C THR A 230 12.90 -18.22 -22.64
N LEU A 231 12.54 -17.12 -22.01
CA LEU A 231 13.06 -16.70 -20.71
C LEU A 231 11.98 -16.96 -19.68
N ASP A 232 12.30 -17.73 -18.66
CA ASP A 232 11.39 -18.06 -17.57
C ASP A 232 11.96 -17.55 -16.24
N ILE A 233 11.08 -17.17 -15.33
CA ILE A 233 11.39 -17.04 -13.91
C ILE A 233 11.33 -18.44 -13.31
N ILE A 234 12.30 -18.81 -12.47
CA ILE A 234 12.38 -20.15 -11.87
C ILE A 234 11.73 -20.09 -10.48
N PRO A 235 10.56 -20.70 -10.27
CA PRO A 235 9.88 -20.68 -8.98
C PRO A 235 10.76 -21.34 -7.88
N GLY A 236 10.94 -20.65 -6.76
CA GLY A 236 11.56 -21.19 -5.55
C GLY A 236 13.10 -21.23 -5.53
N SER A 237 13.80 -20.56 -6.47
CA SER A 237 15.29 -20.53 -6.47
C SER A 237 15.89 -19.28 -5.81
N GLY A 238 15.17 -18.26 -5.68
CA GLY A 238 15.37 -16.93 -5.10
C GLY A 238 14.14 -16.20 -5.56
N TYR A 239 13.55 -15.37 -4.84
CA TYR A 239 12.28 -14.79 -5.21
C TYR A 239 12.48 -13.39 -5.75
N VAL A 240 11.97 -13.13 -6.94
CA VAL A 240 11.79 -11.76 -7.39
C VAL A 240 10.63 -11.18 -6.57
N GLU A 241 10.92 -10.24 -5.70
CA GLU A 241 9.99 -9.67 -4.72
C GLU A 241 9.53 -8.29 -5.19
N ASP A 242 8.23 -8.02 -5.12
CA ASP A 242 7.66 -6.70 -5.37
C ASP A 242 7.78 -5.76 -4.16
N ALA A 243 7.22 -4.56 -4.30
CA ALA A 243 7.17 -3.57 -3.22
C ALA A 243 6.24 -3.95 -2.05
N CYS A 244 5.38 -4.94 -2.23
CA CYS A 244 4.42 -5.43 -1.23
C CYS A 244 4.88 -6.74 -0.55
N GLY A 245 5.98 -7.33 -1.02
CA GLY A 245 6.53 -8.58 -0.52
C GLY A 245 5.92 -9.82 -1.18
N ASN A 246 5.24 -9.67 -2.35
CA ASN A 246 4.79 -10.81 -3.12
C ASN A 246 5.97 -11.39 -3.90
N LEU A 247 5.99 -12.69 -3.99
CA LEU A 247 7.05 -13.48 -4.62
C LEU A 247 6.48 -14.15 -5.87
N ASP A 248 7.27 -14.18 -6.95
CA ASP A 248 6.93 -14.89 -8.18
C ASP A 248 6.81 -16.42 -8.04
#